data_a6ee7f75b533af3747039372641f9755
#
_entry.id   a6ee7f75b533af3747039372641f9755
#
_cell.length_a   1.000
_cell.length_b   1.000
_cell.length_c   1.000
_cell.angle_alpha   90.00
_cell.angle_beta   90.00
_cell.angle_gamma   90.00
#
_symmetry.space_group_name_H-M   'P 1'
#
loop_
_entity.id
_entity.type
_entity.pdbx_description
1 polymer ?
#
loop_
_entity_poly.entity_id
_entity_poly.type
_entity_poly.pdbx_seq_one_letter_code
_entity_poly.pdbx_strand_id
1 'polypeptide(L)'
;LFYPDLRLAAMIDFQKARAKLIEHLSSEIKDRRVLEVMARLPREKFVPPEVRRQAYEDSPLPIGYEQTISQPYIIAMMTEALQLTGGEKVLELGTGSGYQTAILAELARQVITVERVPALAESARNVLQELGYKNIEVHLAGETLGWPPNAPYDAILVTAGAPDIPEDLLNQLAINGRMIIPTGSRYLQELCKVTKRQDGNIVRNLGGCRFVSLIGKNAWSN
;
A
#
# COMPACT_ATOMS: atom_id res chain seq x y z
N LEU A 1 -52.50 8.45 -7.73
CA LEU A 1 -51.47 7.41 -7.63
C LEU A 1 -50.16 8.10 -7.30
N PHE A 2 -49.82 8.12 -6.02
CA PHE A 2 -48.50 8.56 -5.54
C PHE A 2 -47.51 7.41 -5.80
N TYR A 3 -46.56 7.60 -6.70
CA TYR A 3 -45.37 6.76 -6.77
C TYR A 3 -44.47 7.13 -5.60
N PRO A 4 -44.17 6.23 -4.65
CA PRO A 4 -43.17 6.51 -3.64
C PRO A 4 -41.82 6.64 -4.32
N ASP A 5 -41.12 7.70 -3.97
CA ASP A 5 -39.81 8.09 -4.46
C ASP A 5 -38.81 6.94 -4.21
N LEU A 6 -38.42 6.24 -5.27
CA LEU A 6 -37.43 5.18 -5.29
C LEU A 6 -36.00 5.67 -4.96
N ARG A 7 -35.86 6.87 -4.38
CA ARG A 7 -34.60 7.52 -4.00
C ARG A 7 -34.08 7.16 -2.61
N LEU A 8 -34.76 6.27 -1.88
CA LEU A 8 -34.16 5.66 -0.69
C LEU A 8 -33.46 4.34 -1.05
N ALA A 9 -32.67 4.32 -2.14
CA ALA A 9 -31.68 3.29 -2.34
C ALA A 9 -30.76 3.32 -1.15
N ALA A 10 -30.78 2.24 -0.35
CA ALA A 10 -30.11 2.12 0.92
C ALA A 10 -28.76 2.83 0.93
N MET A 11 -28.65 3.91 1.70
CA MET A 11 -27.35 4.56 1.95
C MET A 11 -26.45 3.47 2.52
N ILE A 12 -25.33 3.22 1.84
CA ILE A 12 -24.37 2.22 2.32
C ILE A 12 -23.85 2.72 3.65
N ASP A 13 -24.05 1.93 4.66
CA ASP A 13 -23.42 2.12 5.96
C ASP A 13 -21.95 1.65 5.87
N PHE A 14 -21.09 2.55 5.41
CA PHE A 14 -19.64 2.28 5.30
C PHE A 14 -19.03 1.93 6.65
N GLN A 15 -19.57 2.42 7.74
CA GLN A 15 -19.07 2.12 9.07
C GLN A 15 -19.32 0.65 9.43
N LYS A 16 -20.53 0.15 9.14
CA LYS A 16 -20.88 -1.26 9.31
C LYS A 16 -20.09 -2.18 8.36
N ALA A 17 -19.95 -1.78 7.10
CA ALA A 17 -19.19 -2.55 6.11
C ALA A 17 -17.70 -2.66 6.52
N ARG A 18 -17.11 -1.57 7.00
CA ARG A 18 -15.75 -1.51 7.53
C ARG A 18 -15.59 -2.43 8.74
N ALA A 19 -16.49 -2.35 9.71
CA ALA A 19 -16.44 -3.21 10.90
C ALA A 19 -16.45 -4.70 10.53
N LYS A 20 -17.31 -5.11 9.58
CA LYS A 20 -17.36 -6.49 9.08
C LYS A 20 -16.05 -6.92 8.40
N LEU A 21 -15.43 -6.04 7.60
CA LEU A 21 -14.13 -6.32 7.00
C LEU A 21 -13.06 -6.54 8.08
N ILE A 22 -12.99 -5.67 9.09
CA ILE A 22 -12.00 -5.80 10.17
C ILE A 22 -12.21 -7.08 10.97
N GLU A 23 -13.45 -7.46 11.26
CA GLU A 23 -13.77 -8.74 11.89
C GLU A 23 -13.22 -9.91 11.06
N HIS A 24 -13.45 -9.91 9.75
CA HIS A 24 -12.91 -10.91 8.83
C HIS A 24 -11.38 -10.97 8.87
N LEU A 25 -10.70 -9.83 8.76
CA LEU A 25 -9.23 -9.75 8.75
C LEU A 25 -8.61 -10.18 10.08
N SER A 26 -9.32 -10.02 11.21
CA SER A 26 -8.80 -10.35 12.55
C SER A 26 -8.50 -11.83 12.77
N SER A 27 -9.04 -12.72 11.94
CA SER A 27 -8.72 -14.15 11.97
C SER A 27 -7.27 -14.44 11.55
N GLU A 28 -6.75 -13.66 10.60
CA GLU A 28 -5.44 -13.88 9.97
C GLU A 28 -4.38 -12.87 10.47
N ILE A 29 -4.73 -11.60 10.61
CA ILE A 29 -3.84 -10.51 11.02
C ILE A 29 -3.76 -10.43 12.55
N LYS A 30 -2.54 -10.46 13.09
CA LYS A 30 -2.29 -10.50 14.53
C LYS A 30 -1.87 -9.14 15.11
N ASP A 31 -1.29 -8.25 14.30
CA ASP A 31 -0.98 -6.88 14.73
C ASP A 31 -2.24 -6.03 14.83
N ARG A 32 -2.74 -5.88 16.06
CA ARG A 32 -3.94 -5.09 16.35
C ARG A 32 -3.84 -3.64 15.90
N ARG A 33 -2.64 -3.04 15.91
CA ARG A 33 -2.44 -1.65 15.48
C ARG A 33 -2.77 -1.47 14.00
N VAL A 34 -2.41 -2.45 13.17
CA VAL A 34 -2.78 -2.46 11.74
C VAL A 34 -4.30 -2.49 11.59
N LEU A 35 -4.98 -3.40 12.30
CA LEU A 35 -6.44 -3.51 12.26
C LEU A 35 -7.14 -2.24 12.78
N GLU A 36 -6.64 -1.64 13.87
CA GLU A 36 -7.16 -0.40 14.44
C GLU A 36 -7.03 0.78 13.48
N VAL A 37 -5.90 0.90 12.76
CA VAL A 37 -5.71 1.90 11.72
C VAL A 37 -6.73 1.68 10.59
N MET A 38 -6.85 0.46 10.07
CA MET A 38 -7.79 0.14 9.00
C MET A 38 -9.25 0.33 9.44
N ALA A 39 -9.57 0.11 10.72
CA ALA A 39 -10.89 0.32 11.28
C ALA A 39 -11.35 1.78 11.30
N ARG A 40 -10.42 2.75 11.33
CA ARG A 40 -10.76 4.18 11.35
C ARG A 40 -10.56 4.86 9.99
N LEU A 41 -9.69 4.34 9.10
CA LEU A 41 -9.45 4.94 7.80
C LEU A 41 -10.62 4.74 6.83
N PRO A 42 -11.14 5.81 6.22
CA PRO A 42 -12.26 5.75 5.28
C PRO A 42 -11.78 5.30 3.89
N ARG A 43 -11.65 3.97 3.67
CA ARG A 43 -11.16 3.40 2.40
C ARG A 43 -12.01 3.85 1.21
N GLU A 44 -13.30 4.14 1.41
CA GLU A 44 -14.20 4.68 0.38
C GLU A 44 -13.78 6.05 -0.18
N LYS A 45 -12.90 6.79 0.52
CA LYS A 45 -12.32 8.05 0.00
C LYS A 45 -11.16 7.82 -0.98
N PHE A 46 -10.60 6.62 -1.00
CA PHE A 46 -9.43 6.24 -1.81
C PHE A 46 -9.80 5.48 -3.08
N VAL A 47 -11.06 5.40 -3.40
CA VAL A 47 -11.57 4.71 -4.60
C VAL A 47 -12.50 5.63 -5.42
N PRO A 48 -12.55 5.44 -6.75
CA PRO A 48 -13.48 6.17 -7.61
C PRO A 48 -14.95 5.98 -7.18
N PRO A 49 -15.83 6.96 -7.46
CA PRO A 49 -17.25 6.90 -7.10
C PRO A 49 -17.95 5.62 -7.59
N GLU A 50 -17.57 5.11 -8.76
CA GLU A 50 -18.19 3.97 -9.45
C GLU A 50 -18.04 2.66 -8.66
N VAL A 51 -16.91 2.51 -7.96
CA VAL A 51 -16.60 1.29 -7.17
C VAL A 51 -16.67 1.53 -5.65
N ARG A 52 -17.07 2.72 -5.23
CA ARG A 52 -17.09 3.12 -3.81
C ARG A 52 -17.95 2.18 -2.94
N ARG A 53 -19.00 1.61 -3.52
CA ARG A 53 -19.87 0.64 -2.83
C ARG A 53 -19.15 -0.63 -2.44
N GLN A 54 -18.10 -0.99 -3.16
CA GLN A 54 -17.28 -2.19 -2.96
C GLN A 54 -16.04 -1.92 -2.09
N ALA A 55 -15.86 -0.70 -1.59
CA ALA A 55 -14.64 -0.29 -0.88
C ALA A 55 -14.23 -1.21 0.27
N TYR A 56 -15.19 -1.91 0.88
CA TYR A 56 -14.97 -2.81 2.01
C TYR A 56 -15.12 -4.30 1.67
N GLU A 57 -15.19 -4.65 0.38
CA GLU A 57 -14.99 -6.01 -0.08
C GLU A 57 -13.50 -6.37 0.02
N ASP A 58 -13.20 -7.61 0.41
CA ASP A 58 -11.80 -8.07 0.49
C ASP A 58 -11.27 -8.47 -0.90
N SER A 59 -11.24 -7.48 -1.80
CA SER A 59 -10.81 -7.61 -3.19
C SER A 59 -10.09 -6.35 -3.66
N PRO A 60 -9.19 -6.46 -4.68
CA PRO A 60 -8.63 -5.28 -5.35
C PRO A 60 -9.70 -4.54 -6.15
N LEU A 61 -9.61 -3.20 -6.21
CA LEU A 61 -10.54 -2.37 -6.99
C LEU A 61 -9.78 -1.47 -7.95
N PRO A 62 -10.32 -1.17 -9.15
CA PRO A 62 -9.68 -0.27 -10.10
C PRO A 62 -9.64 1.17 -9.56
N ILE A 63 -8.52 1.86 -9.80
CA ILE A 63 -8.33 3.28 -9.48
C ILE A 63 -7.97 4.13 -10.71
N GLY A 64 -8.16 3.57 -11.91
CA GLY A 64 -7.77 4.20 -13.17
C GLY A 64 -6.33 3.87 -13.57
N TYR A 65 -5.96 4.27 -14.79
CA TYR A 65 -4.61 4.10 -15.34
C TYR A 65 -4.07 2.65 -15.28
N GLU A 66 -4.98 1.67 -15.43
CA GLU A 66 -4.66 0.23 -15.30
C GLU A 66 -4.09 -0.15 -13.92
N GLN A 67 -4.30 0.70 -12.90
CA GLN A 67 -3.87 0.45 -11.53
C GLN A 67 -5.04 0.07 -10.63
N THR A 68 -4.72 -0.56 -9.51
CA THR A 68 -5.71 -0.98 -8.51
C THR A 68 -5.29 -0.57 -7.11
N ILE A 69 -6.26 -0.28 -6.24
CA ILE A 69 -6.03 -0.37 -4.81
C ILE A 69 -6.02 -1.86 -4.42
N SER A 70 -4.99 -2.28 -3.71
CA SER A 70 -4.81 -3.70 -3.35
C SER A 70 -5.93 -4.21 -2.44
N GLN A 71 -6.13 -5.54 -2.46
CA GLN A 71 -7.03 -6.25 -1.55
C GLN A 71 -6.72 -5.89 -0.09
N PRO A 72 -7.71 -5.60 0.76
CA PRO A 72 -7.51 -5.25 2.16
C PRO A 72 -6.66 -6.24 2.95
N TYR A 73 -6.88 -7.55 2.76
CA TYR A 73 -6.06 -8.58 3.39
C TYR A 73 -4.58 -8.46 3.04
N ILE A 74 -4.25 -8.27 1.77
CA ILE A 74 -2.86 -8.12 1.31
C ILE A 74 -2.22 -6.85 1.90
N ILE A 75 -2.94 -5.74 1.94
CA ILE A 75 -2.50 -4.49 2.59
C ILE A 75 -2.16 -4.74 4.06
N ALA A 76 -3.07 -5.39 4.80
CA ALA A 76 -2.86 -5.68 6.21
C ALA A 76 -1.66 -6.59 6.44
N MET A 77 -1.54 -7.68 5.67
CA MET A 77 -0.45 -8.64 5.76
C MET A 77 0.92 -8.00 5.44
N MET A 78 1.01 -7.19 4.39
CA MET A 78 2.24 -6.50 4.04
C MET A 78 2.65 -5.49 5.12
N THR A 79 1.69 -4.76 5.68
CA THR A 79 1.93 -3.80 6.76
C THR A 79 2.38 -4.49 8.06
N GLU A 80 1.70 -5.56 8.45
CA GLU A 80 2.10 -6.40 9.60
C GLU A 80 3.52 -6.95 9.45
N ALA A 81 3.86 -7.44 8.23
CA ALA A 81 5.17 -8.02 7.94
C ALA A 81 6.32 -7.00 8.07
N LEU A 82 6.06 -5.70 7.92
CA LEU A 82 7.03 -4.63 8.17
C LEU A 82 7.37 -4.48 9.65
N GLN A 83 6.49 -4.90 10.58
CA GLN A 83 6.72 -4.80 12.02
C GLN A 83 7.11 -3.39 12.47
N LEU A 84 6.35 -2.38 12.03
CA LEU A 84 6.59 -0.98 12.39
C LEU A 84 6.34 -0.76 13.88
N THR A 85 7.13 0.13 14.51
CA THR A 85 7.04 0.45 15.93
C THR A 85 6.69 1.91 16.21
N GLY A 86 6.59 2.74 15.15
CA GLY A 86 6.25 4.16 15.22
C GLY A 86 7.42 5.11 14.98
N GLY A 87 8.66 4.63 15.07
CA GLY A 87 9.85 5.45 14.90
C GLY A 87 10.45 5.45 13.48
N GLU A 88 9.95 4.61 12.60
CA GLU A 88 10.54 4.33 11.30
C GLU A 88 10.34 5.46 10.29
N LYS A 89 11.34 5.63 9.42
CA LYS A 89 11.23 6.30 8.12
C LYS A 89 10.98 5.23 7.07
N VAL A 90 9.83 5.29 6.44
CA VAL A 90 9.35 4.30 5.46
C VAL A 90 9.41 4.86 4.05
N LEU A 91 9.89 4.05 3.11
CA LEU A 91 9.72 4.28 1.68
C LEU A 91 8.62 3.36 1.15
N GLU A 92 7.69 3.92 0.41
CA GLU A 92 6.69 3.18 -0.36
C GLU A 92 6.92 3.39 -1.87
N LEU A 93 6.89 2.31 -2.64
CA LEU A 93 6.88 2.36 -4.10
C LEU A 93 5.49 1.95 -4.60
N GLY A 94 4.82 2.88 -5.31
CA GLY A 94 3.46 2.73 -5.79
C GLY A 94 2.43 3.34 -4.83
N THR A 95 2.39 4.68 -4.76
CA THR A 95 1.39 5.42 -3.96
C THR A 95 -0.04 5.04 -4.32
N GLY A 96 -0.30 4.89 -5.64
CA GLY A 96 -1.61 4.55 -6.16
C GLY A 96 -2.68 5.51 -5.66
N SER A 97 -3.67 4.98 -4.93
CA SER A 97 -4.73 5.77 -4.32
C SER A 97 -4.30 6.56 -3.05
N GLY A 98 -3.16 6.19 -2.44
CA GLY A 98 -2.71 6.71 -1.15
C GLY A 98 -3.24 5.96 0.09
N TYR A 99 -4.04 4.90 -0.08
CA TYR A 99 -4.61 4.18 1.07
C TYR A 99 -3.54 3.44 1.88
N GLN A 100 -2.63 2.72 1.21
CA GLN A 100 -1.50 2.08 1.87
C GLN A 100 -0.58 3.13 2.50
N THR A 101 -0.33 4.25 1.82
CA THR A 101 0.44 5.38 2.34
C THR A 101 -0.14 5.91 3.65
N ALA A 102 -1.47 6.09 3.71
CA ALA A 102 -2.17 6.54 4.93
C ALA A 102 -2.00 5.55 6.09
N ILE A 103 -2.10 4.24 5.83
CA ILE A 103 -1.88 3.21 6.86
C ILE A 103 -0.44 3.27 7.38
N LEU A 104 0.55 3.39 6.50
CA LEU A 104 1.95 3.52 6.89
C LEU A 104 2.19 4.79 7.73
N ALA A 105 1.57 5.90 7.38
CA ALA A 105 1.71 7.18 8.09
C ALA A 105 1.15 7.15 9.51
N GLU A 106 0.15 6.31 9.78
CA GLU A 106 -0.40 6.10 11.13
C GLU A 106 0.51 5.21 12.00
N LEU A 107 1.42 4.45 11.38
CA LEU A 107 2.25 3.44 12.04
C LEU A 107 3.75 3.77 12.03
N ALA A 108 4.15 4.84 11.34
CA ALA A 108 5.54 5.24 11.18
C ALA A 108 5.74 6.73 11.49
N ARG A 109 6.97 7.13 11.76
CA ARG A 109 7.32 8.53 11.99
C ARG A 109 7.20 9.38 10.73
N GLN A 110 7.61 8.83 9.58
CA GLN A 110 7.64 9.52 8.29
C GLN A 110 7.47 8.52 7.15
N VAL A 111 6.70 8.90 6.13
CA VAL A 111 6.52 8.11 4.91
C VAL A 111 6.95 8.95 3.71
N ILE A 112 7.87 8.42 2.94
CA ILE A 112 8.18 8.89 1.59
C ILE A 112 7.54 7.90 0.63
N THR A 113 6.72 8.39 -0.30
CA THR A 113 6.05 7.54 -1.29
C THR A 113 6.32 8.04 -2.69
N VAL A 114 6.54 7.12 -3.62
CA VAL A 114 6.82 7.43 -5.02
C VAL A 114 5.79 6.79 -5.94
N GLU A 115 5.31 7.57 -6.90
CA GLU A 115 4.29 7.16 -7.88
C GLU A 115 4.76 7.48 -9.30
N ARG A 116 4.56 6.55 -10.22
CA ARG A 116 4.93 6.72 -11.63
C ARG A 116 3.89 7.52 -12.42
N VAL A 117 2.62 7.38 -12.06
CA VAL A 117 1.50 8.01 -12.75
C VAL A 117 1.21 9.39 -12.13
N PRO A 118 1.50 10.52 -12.81
CA PRO A 118 1.37 11.86 -12.22
C PRO A 118 -0.04 12.14 -11.68
N ALA A 119 -1.07 11.71 -12.41
CA ALA A 119 -2.46 11.93 -11.99
C ALA A 119 -2.82 11.19 -10.70
N LEU A 120 -2.28 9.96 -10.50
CA LEU A 120 -2.46 9.23 -9.24
C LEU A 120 -1.70 9.89 -8.10
N ALA A 121 -0.45 10.32 -8.33
CA ALA A 121 0.33 11.05 -7.33
C ALA A 121 -0.38 12.33 -6.86
N GLU A 122 -0.97 13.08 -7.77
CA GLU A 122 -1.74 14.29 -7.45
C GLU A 122 -3.02 13.96 -6.69
N SER A 123 -3.79 12.98 -7.15
CA SER A 123 -5.03 12.53 -6.49
C SER A 123 -4.75 12.04 -5.07
N ALA A 124 -3.73 11.20 -4.89
CA ALA A 124 -3.34 10.71 -3.58
C ALA A 124 -2.91 11.84 -2.65
N ARG A 125 -2.09 12.78 -3.14
CA ARG A 125 -1.67 13.98 -2.36
C ARG A 125 -2.87 14.76 -1.84
N ASN A 126 -3.88 14.98 -2.68
CA ASN A 126 -5.08 15.73 -2.32
C ASN A 126 -5.88 15.01 -1.22
N VAL A 127 -6.12 13.71 -1.37
CA VAL A 127 -6.85 12.91 -0.37
C VAL A 127 -6.09 12.87 0.96
N LEU A 128 -4.77 12.64 0.93
CA LEU A 128 -3.94 12.59 2.12
C LEU A 128 -3.88 13.94 2.84
N GLN A 129 -3.84 15.04 2.09
CA GLN A 129 -3.88 16.39 2.64
C GLN A 129 -5.26 16.71 3.25
N GLU A 130 -6.37 16.33 2.58
CA GLU A 130 -7.73 16.46 3.11
C GLU A 130 -7.90 15.71 4.44
N LEU A 131 -7.27 14.52 4.56
CA LEU A 131 -7.27 13.72 5.78
C LEU A 131 -6.31 14.25 6.86
N GLY A 132 -5.54 15.29 6.56
CA GLY A 132 -4.72 16.02 7.55
C GLY A 132 -3.34 15.44 7.80
N TYR A 133 -2.85 14.51 6.99
CA TYR A 133 -1.50 13.93 7.14
C TYR A 133 -0.40 15.00 6.94
N LYS A 134 0.60 14.99 7.83
CA LYS A 134 1.73 15.93 7.83
C LYS A 134 3.09 15.24 7.74
N ASN A 135 3.11 13.92 7.87
CA ASN A 135 4.32 13.08 7.88
C ASN A 135 4.48 12.26 6.58
N ILE A 136 3.87 12.73 5.48
CA ILE A 136 3.92 12.09 4.17
C ILE A 136 4.54 13.04 3.15
N GLU A 137 5.47 12.52 2.34
CA GLU A 137 6.01 13.18 1.16
C GLU A 137 5.68 12.33 -0.07
N VAL A 138 4.92 12.89 -1.02
CA VAL A 138 4.57 12.21 -2.28
C VAL A 138 5.43 12.74 -3.41
N HIS A 139 6.20 11.87 -4.05
CA HIS A 139 7.10 12.20 -5.15
C HIS A 139 6.70 11.48 -6.44
N LEU A 140 7.05 12.06 -7.57
CA LEU A 140 7.01 11.34 -8.85
C LEU A 140 8.25 10.46 -8.96
N ALA A 141 8.05 9.22 -9.45
CA ALA A 141 9.14 8.29 -9.68
C ALA A 141 10.16 8.86 -10.69
N GLY A 142 11.44 8.77 -10.34
CA GLY A 142 12.54 9.16 -11.20
C GLY A 142 13.08 7.97 -12.02
N GLU A 143 14.30 8.12 -12.56
CA GLU A 143 14.98 7.06 -13.30
C GLU A 143 15.46 5.91 -12.41
N THR A 144 15.85 6.22 -11.17
CA THR A 144 16.28 5.23 -10.18
C THR A 144 15.08 4.75 -9.37
N LEU A 145 14.99 3.44 -9.13
CA LEU A 145 13.97 2.88 -8.25
C LEU A 145 14.12 3.42 -6.82
N GLY A 146 12.98 3.72 -6.20
CA GLY A 146 12.94 4.29 -4.86
C GLY A 146 13.12 5.80 -4.84
N TRP A 147 13.69 6.30 -3.73
CA TRP A 147 13.94 7.73 -3.52
C TRP A 147 15.26 7.94 -2.77
N PRO A 148 16.41 7.88 -3.47
CA PRO A 148 17.74 7.97 -2.86
C PRO A 148 18.00 9.21 -2.01
N PRO A 149 17.43 10.42 -2.32
CA PRO A 149 17.73 11.62 -1.56
C PRO A 149 17.41 11.54 -0.05
N ASN A 150 16.45 10.70 0.33
CA ASN A 150 16.06 10.53 1.73
C ASN A 150 16.55 9.20 2.35
N ALA A 151 17.34 8.40 1.62
CA ALA A 151 17.93 7.17 2.17
C ALA A 151 18.90 7.43 3.33
N PRO A 152 19.14 6.47 4.26
CA PRO A 152 18.55 5.16 4.29
C PRO A 152 17.13 5.13 4.93
N TYR A 153 16.38 4.05 4.62
CA TYR A 153 15.04 3.81 5.16
C TYR A 153 15.05 2.64 6.13
N ASP A 154 14.28 2.73 7.22
CA ASP A 154 14.12 1.65 8.20
C ASP A 154 13.20 0.54 7.67
N ALA A 155 12.27 0.91 6.78
CA ALA A 155 11.40 -0.03 6.09
C ALA A 155 11.11 0.43 4.66
N ILE A 156 10.93 -0.55 3.75
CA ILE A 156 10.52 -0.32 2.35
C ILE A 156 9.31 -1.21 2.06
N LEU A 157 8.26 -0.63 1.49
CA LEU A 157 7.10 -1.35 0.98
C LEU A 157 6.98 -1.16 -0.52
N VAL A 158 6.94 -2.25 -1.27
CA VAL A 158 6.76 -2.21 -2.73
C VAL A 158 5.40 -2.80 -3.09
N THR A 159 4.53 -1.98 -3.68
CA THR A 159 3.17 -2.37 -4.06
C THR A 159 3.06 -2.73 -5.54
N ALA A 160 4.17 -3.14 -6.15
CA ALA A 160 4.26 -3.60 -7.53
C ALA A 160 5.25 -4.77 -7.63
N GLY A 161 5.01 -5.71 -8.55
CA GLY A 161 5.82 -6.92 -8.70
C GLY A 161 7.09 -6.68 -9.52
N ALA A 162 8.25 -7.06 -8.99
CA ALA A 162 9.55 -7.01 -9.66
C ALA A 162 9.97 -8.41 -10.15
N PRO A 163 10.84 -8.52 -11.18
CA PRO A 163 11.40 -9.82 -11.58
C PRO A 163 12.23 -10.46 -10.47
N ASP A 164 12.99 -9.64 -9.76
CA ASP A 164 13.85 -9.99 -8.65
C ASP A 164 13.87 -8.88 -7.59
N ILE A 165 14.62 -9.08 -6.49
CA ILE A 165 14.82 -8.05 -5.46
C ILE A 165 15.79 -6.99 -6.03
N PRO A 166 15.33 -5.72 -6.28
CA PRO A 166 16.18 -4.71 -6.88
C PRO A 166 17.29 -4.25 -5.93
N GLU A 167 18.52 -4.25 -6.42
CA GLU A 167 19.68 -3.79 -5.65
C GLU A 167 19.59 -2.31 -5.28
N ASP A 168 19.00 -1.49 -6.14
CA ASP A 168 18.74 -0.07 -5.87
C ASP A 168 17.95 0.13 -4.57
N LEU A 169 17.00 -0.75 -4.27
CA LEU A 169 16.21 -0.69 -3.04
C LEU A 169 16.96 -1.25 -1.83
N LEU A 170 17.76 -2.32 -2.04
CA LEU A 170 18.63 -2.84 -0.99
C LEU A 170 19.65 -1.78 -0.55
N ASN A 171 20.19 -0.99 -1.48
CA ASN A 171 21.13 0.08 -1.18
C ASN A 171 20.49 1.21 -0.37
N GLN A 172 19.19 1.46 -0.55
CA GLN A 172 18.42 2.44 0.19
C GLN A 172 17.88 1.94 1.54
N LEU A 173 17.92 0.62 1.78
CA LEU A 173 17.48 0.01 3.04
C LEU A 173 18.59 0.11 4.11
N ALA A 174 18.23 0.54 5.31
CA ALA A 174 19.14 0.58 6.46
C ALA A 174 19.56 -0.84 6.89
N ILE A 175 20.71 -0.97 7.56
CA ILE A 175 21.07 -2.20 8.25
C ILE A 175 19.99 -2.51 9.30
N ASN A 176 19.56 -3.76 9.38
CA ASN A 176 18.40 -4.26 10.12
C ASN A 176 17.03 -3.74 9.62
N GLY A 177 17.01 -2.97 8.54
CA GLY A 177 15.79 -2.56 7.86
C GLY A 177 15.06 -3.76 7.23
N ARG A 178 13.75 -3.57 6.99
CA ARG A 178 12.87 -4.60 6.40
C ARG A 178 12.27 -4.08 5.10
N MET A 179 12.25 -4.93 4.09
CA MET A 179 11.55 -4.64 2.83
C MET A 179 10.52 -5.73 2.56
N ILE A 180 9.33 -5.33 2.16
CA ILE A 180 8.28 -6.22 1.65
C ILE A 180 8.11 -5.92 0.18
N ILE A 181 8.28 -6.95 -0.66
CA ILE A 181 8.27 -6.82 -2.12
C ILE A 181 7.71 -8.08 -2.78
N PRO A 182 6.77 -7.95 -3.74
CA PRO A 182 6.40 -9.05 -4.64
C PRO A 182 7.50 -9.29 -5.67
N THR A 183 7.98 -10.53 -5.79
CA THR A 183 8.99 -10.91 -6.79
C THR A 183 8.56 -12.12 -7.59
N GLY A 184 8.92 -12.18 -8.88
CA GLY A 184 8.58 -13.30 -9.75
C GLY A 184 8.19 -12.87 -11.15
N SER A 185 7.30 -13.63 -11.82
CA SER A 185 6.85 -13.31 -13.18
C SER A 185 5.81 -12.17 -13.18
N ARG A 186 5.47 -11.65 -14.37
CA ARG A 186 4.39 -10.65 -14.51
C ARG A 186 3.01 -11.18 -14.10
N TYR A 187 2.84 -12.50 -14.01
CA TYR A 187 1.53 -13.14 -13.78
C TYR A 187 1.39 -13.74 -12.39
N LEU A 188 2.51 -14.13 -11.78
CA LEU A 188 2.54 -14.78 -10.47
C LEU A 188 3.81 -14.33 -9.74
N GLN A 189 3.64 -13.78 -8.55
CA GLN A 189 4.72 -13.37 -7.68
C GLN A 189 4.63 -14.09 -6.33
N GLU A 190 5.77 -14.16 -5.65
CA GLU A 190 5.90 -14.47 -4.24
C GLU A 190 6.11 -13.19 -3.45
N LEU A 191 5.36 -13.00 -2.39
CA LEU A 191 5.58 -11.89 -1.49
C LEU A 191 6.77 -12.18 -0.60
N CYS A 192 7.84 -11.41 -0.77
CA CYS A 192 9.09 -11.58 -0.05
C CYS A 192 9.25 -10.55 1.07
N LYS A 193 9.64 -11.01 2.26
CA LYS A 193 10.20 -10.17 3.32
C LYS A 193 11.71 -10.28 3.29
N VAL A 194 12.38 -9.16 3.04
CA VAL A 194 13.84 -9.04 3.08
C VAL A 194 14.24 -8.31 4.35
N THR A 195 15.17 -8.85 5.10
CA THR A 195 15.82 -8.16 6.24
C THR A 195 17.30 -7.97 5.91
N LYS A 196 17.74 -6.72 5.81
CA LYS A 196 19.15 -6.40 5.52
C LYS A 196 20.00 -6.61 6.76
N ARG A 197 21.11 -7.33 6.61
CA ARG A 197 22.11 -7.57 7.66
C ARG A 197 23.50 -7.15 7.17
N GLN A 198 24.44 -7.01 8.08
CA GLN A 198 25.83 -6.70 7.71
C GLN A 198 26.52 -7.83 6.93
N ASP A 199 26.14 -9.06 7.19
CA ASP A 199 26.70 -10.30 6.65
C ASP A 199 25.87 -10.90 5.51
N GLY A 200 24.85 -10.18 5.04
CA GLY A 200 23.97 -10.62 3.96
C GLY A 200 22.48 -10.44 4.26
N ASN A 201 21.64 -10.61 3.24
CA ASN A 201 20.20 -10.41 3.38
C ASN A 201 19.49 -11.72 3.75
N ILE A 202 18.54 -11.64 4.68
CA ILE A 202 17.64 -12.75 5.00
C ILE A 202 16.35 -12.54 4.20
N VAL A 203 15.99 -13.49 3.35
CA VAL A 203 14.76 -13.47 2.56
C VAL A 203 13.81 -14.55 3.07
N ARG A 204 12.55 -14.17 3.32
CA ARG A 204 11.45 -15.08 3.69
C ARG A 204 10.29 -14.92 2.72
N ASN A 205 9.80 -16.03 2.19
CA ASN A 205 8.58 -16.08 1.41
C ASN A 205 7.37 -16.01 2.36
N LEU A 206 6.43 -15.11 2.07
CA LEU A 206 5.19 -14.90 2.84
C LEU A 206 3.95 -15.49 2.13
N GLY A 207 4.12 -16.05 0.92
CA GLY A 207 3.05 -16.65 0.12
C GLY A 207 2.93 -16.05 -1.27
N GLY A 208 2.08 -16.67 -2.10
CA GLY A 208 1.80 -16.23 -3.46
C GLY A 208 0.95 -14.96 -3.49
N CYS A 209 1.22 -14.08 -4.46
CA CYS A 209 0.46 -12.85 -4.67
C CYS A 209 0.43 -12.46 -6.15
N ARG A 210 -0.39 -11.44 -6.48
CA ARG A 210 -0.43 -10.86 -7.82
C ARG A 210 -0.55 -9.35 -7.73
N PHE A 211 0.46 -8.67 -8.28
CA PHE A 211 0.54 -7.22 -8.37
C PHE A 211 0.77 -6.77 -9.81
N VAL A 212 0.48 -5.50 -10.08
CA VAL A 212 0.92 -4.81 -11.30
C VAL A 212 2.44 -4.80 -11.37
N SER A 213 2.99 -4.70 -12.59
CA SER A 213 4.45 -4.71 -12.77
C SER A 213 5.12 -3.47 -12.21
N LEU A 214 6.19 -3.63 -11.45
CA LEU A 214 7.11 -2.55 -11.10
C LEU A 214 7.91 -2.17 -12.36
N ILE A 215 7.69 -0.97 -12.87
CA ILE A 215 8.34 -0.48 -14.07
C ILE A 215 9.50 0.44 -13.70
N GLY A 216 10.67 0.20 -14.27
CA GLY A 216 11.85 1.03 -14.06
C GLY A 216 13.16 0.31 -14.42
N LYS A 217 14.26 1.04 -14.29
CA LYS A 217 15.60 0.46 -14.44
C LYS A 217 15.82 -0.61 -13.35
N ASN A 218 16.33 -1.78 -13.73
CA ASN A 218 16.50 -2.94 -12.83
C ASN A 218 15.18 -3.56 -12.31
N ALA A 219 14.05 -3.28 -13.01
CA ALA A 219 12.74 -3.91 -12.83
C ALA A 219 12.18 -4.29 -14.20
N TRP A 220 10.86 -4.25 -14.42
CA TRP A 220 10.29 -4.51 -15.74
C TRP A 220 10.44 -3.29 -16.67
N SER A 221 10.75 -3.51 -17.92
CA SER A 221 10.57 -2.52 -19.00
C SER A 221 9.08 -2.35 -19.34
N ASN A 222 8.70 -1.18 -19.84
CA ASN A 222 7.35 -0.94 -20.38
C ASN A 222 7.02 -1.87 -21.52
#